data_2ec87b634fce6dc055e48e3b9443bb24
#
_entry.id   2ec87b634fce6dc055e48e3b9443bb24
#
_cell.length_a   1.000
_cell.length_b   1.000
_cell.length_c   1.000
_cell.angle_alpha   90.00
_cell.angle_beta   90.00
_cell.angle_gamma   90.00
#
_symmetry.space_group_name_H-M   'P 1'
#
loop_
_entity.id
_entity.type
_entity.pdbx_description
1 polymer ?
#
loop_
_entity_poly.entity_id
_entity_poly.type
_entity_poly.pdbx_seq_one_letter_code
_entity_poly.pdbx_strand_id
1 'polypeptide(L)'
;MEERFSVLLLRTVLVGCLLGISATVYFLFGLAGYVHSFWVNTSVVAALAIGALFFFAKFFTILGHTNWLGRFLWAATLILIVTQIALGLLPPTSRDELTHHLAIPKLYANAGRIIEVPIAPYAYYPMLLDMLYTPWVYWGYDFVPKLIHGLFAALTGLLLFAYLGRRLNTVYGLLGLFLYLSMPVIARLSHWGYIDLGITFYTTASLLCLLAWREQRNRLFWLSCAGASLGFALATKPNGLLAALVIGMLFLLVIVRQPRRRFAETTTEIALFLGLTLLPFLPWVVKNWVQTGNPFFPLLNSWFLSNTGATSATPSFGGVGILRKRHWLYDESLAQILALPLRIFFSGQDDHPQFFDGVLTPVLIVFLPWVFKGKWLEEKKLLAAFAAIFLFYALFLVDMRIRYILSIVPPLIILAVYGVFNIYLNIKRPIYLFVVVLAVGVWQCTYTWHYFREARPIGFLSGAETRGAYLDRMLPDYSAFQYINHSTLSTARIYLLFVGRRAYYCDRNYFHDGGDLPWYLLTAITRAQNADQIVRAMRERNITHLIAREDLLATFLAHNLSPSQAAVWNQFVQTRLTLMFRDRGHAVYQLHG
;
A
#
# COMPACT_ATOMS: atom_id res chain seq x y z
N MET A 1 16.07 -30.84 -8.34
CA MET A 1 15.68 -29.46 -8.69
C MET A 1 14.40 -29.03 -7.95
N GLU A 2 13.38 -29.88 -7.91
CA GLU A 2 12.11 -29.61 -7.19
C GLU A 2 12.30 -29.28 -5.70
N GLU A 3 13.17 -30.02 -5.02
CA GLU A 3 13.52 -29.79 -3.62
C GLU A 3 14.13 -28.39 -3.39
N ARG A 4 15.01 -27.94 -4.29
CA ARG A 4 15.63 -26.60 -4.19
C ARG A 4 14.60 -25.48 -4.27
N PHE A 5 13.60 -25.61 -5.14
CA PHE A 5 12.50 -24.65 -5.24
C PHE A 5 11.57 -24.70 -4.01
N SER A 6 11.32 -25.89 -3.46
CA SER A 6 10.54 -26.04 -2.22
C SER A 6 11.24 -25.35 -1.03
N VAL A 7 12.57 -25.50 -0.92
CA VAL A 7 13.37 -24.81 0.09
C VAL A 7 13.38 -23.31 -0.13
N LEU A 8 13.45 -22.82 -1.38
CA LEU A 8 13.38 -21.39 -1.68
C LEU A 8 12.01 -20.80 -1.29
N LEU A 9 10.91 -21.48 -1.65
CA LEU A 9 9.56 -21.09 -1.27
C LEU A 9 9.46 -20.94 0.26
N LEU A 10 9.88 -21.97 0.99
CA LEU A 10 9.88 -21.96 2.45
C LEU A 10 10.69 -20.80 3.02
N ARG A 11 11.91 -20.59 2.57
CA ARG A 11 12.78 -19.51 3.04
C ARG A 11 12.14 -18.14 2.80
N THR A 12 11.56 -17.93 1.62
CA THR A 12 10.89 -16.68 1.29
C THR A 12 9.71 -16.41 2.22
N VAL A 13 8.91 -17.42 2.54
CA VAL A 13 7.82 -17.30 3.53
C VAL A 13 8.37 -16.99 4.91
N LEU A 14 9.42 -17.69 5.37
CA LEU A 14 10.02 -17.48 6.69
C LEU A 14 10.64 -16.08 6.84
N VAL A 15 11.27 -15.55 5.79
CA VAL A 15 11.75 -14.15 5.77
C VAL A 15 10.58 -13.20 5.96
N GLY A 16 9.47 -13.37 5.25
CA GLY A 16 8.27 -12.56 5.46
C GLY A 16 7.71 -12.67 6.87
N CYS A 17 7.66 -13.89 7.45
CA CYS A 17 7.22 -14.08 8.83
C CYS A 17 8.17 -13.38 9.84
N LEU A 18 9.49 -13.46 9.62
CA LEU A 18 10.46 -12.75 10.45
C LEU A 18 10.23 -11.24 10.43
N LEU A 19 10.02 -10.65 9.25
CA LEU A 19 9.71 -9.22 9.11
C LEU A 19 8.37 -8.86 9.77
N GLY A 20 7.34 -9.68 9.62
CA GLY A 20 6.04 -9.47 10.25
C GLY A 20 6.11 -9.55 11.79
N ILE A 21 6.87 -10.52 12.33
CA ILE A 21 7.12 -10.64 13.76
C ILE A 21 7.90 -9.42 14.27
N SER A 22 8.98 -9.03 13.57
CA SER A 22 9.78 -7.86 13.93
C SER A 22 8.95 -6.58 13.99
N ALA A 23 8.07 -6.36 12.99
CA ALA A 23 7.15 -5.23 12.96
C ALA A 23 6.14 -5.26 14.12
N THR A 24 5.60 -6.44 14.44
CA THR A 24 4.65 -6.61 15.56
C THR A 24 5.33 -6.35 16.90
N VAL A 25 6.55 -6.86 17.08
CA VAL A 25 7.37 -6.63 18.29
C VAL A 25 7.70 -5.14 18.42
N TYR A 26 8.12 -4.49 17.33
CA TYR A 26 8.38 -3.05 17.31
C TYR A 26 7.12 -2.24 17.71
N PHE A 27 5.95 -2.62 17.20
CA PHE A 27 4.68 -2.00 17.57
C PHE A 27 4.41 -2.10 19.08
N LEU A 28 4.57 -3.27 19.67
CA LEU A 28 4.36 -3.50 21.11
C LEU A 28 5.33 -2.67 21.97
N PHE A 29 6.62 -2.65 21.62
CA PHE A 29 7.60 -1.81 22.30
C PHE A 29 7.33 -0.32 22.07
N GLY A 30 6.86 0.07 20.90
CA GLY A 30 6.47 1.44 20.59
C GLY A 30 5.28 1.92 21.43
N LEU A 31 4.28 1.07 21.69
CA LEU A 31 3.19 1.36 22.64
C LEU A 31 3.71 1.54 24.07
N ALA A 32 4.73 0.79 24.47
CA ALA A 32 5.37 0.89 25.77
C ALA A 32 6.37 2.07 25.90
N GLY A 33 6.57 2.88 24.85
CA GLY A 33 7.44 4.07 24.90
C GLY A 33 8.89 3.85 24.50
N TYR A 34 9.21 2.76 23.80
CA TYR A 34 10.60 2.39 23.44
C TYR A 34 10.98 2.70 21.99
N VAL A 35 10.28 3.64 21.30
CA VAL A 35 10.61 4.03 19.91
C VAL A 35 12.04 4.56 19.77
N HIS A 36 12.57 5.25 20.78
CA HIS A 36 13.95 5.78 20.79
C HIS A 36 15.00 4.73 21.22
N SER A 37 14.58 3.51 21.62
CA SER A 37 15.51 2.49 22.08
C SER A 37 16.41 2.01 20.94
N PHE A 38 17.72 2.09 21.16
CA PHE A 38 18.72 1.56 20.22
C PHE A 38 18.47 0.08 19.91
N TRP A 39 18.21 -0.75 20.94
CA TRP A 39 17.99 -2.19 20.77
C TRP A 39 16.72 -2.53 20.00
N VAL A 40 15.65 -1.77 20.20
CA VAL A 40 14.38 -1.95 19.48
C VAL A 40 14.55 -1.58 18.01
N ASN A 41 15.21 -0.47 17.71
CA ASN A 41 15.46 -0.04 16.34
C ASN A 41 16.42 -0.99 15.60
N THR A 42 17.53 -1.40 16.25
CA THR A 42 18.50 -2.32 15.63
C THR A 42 17.94 -3.73 15.43
N SER A 43 16.93 -4.17 16.21
CA SER A 43 16.25 -5.45 15.98
C SER A 43 15.58 -5.52 14.60
N VAL A 44 15.00 -4.41 14.12
CA VAL A 44 14.43 -4.31 12.76
C VAL A 44 15.52 -4.42 11.71
N VAL A 45 16.66 -3.75 11.91
CA VAL A 45 17.82 -3.84 11.00
C VAL A 45 18.35 -5.28 10.94
N ALA A 46 18.48 -5.93 12.12
CA ALA A 46 18.92 -7.32 12.17
C ALA A 46 17.96 -8.26 11.43
N ALA A 47 16.64 -8.08 11.59
CA ALA A 47 15.65 -8.89 10.87
C ALA A 47 15.77 -8.71 9.34
N LEU A 48 15.96 -7.48 8.85
CA LEU A 48 16.20 -7.19 7.44
C LEU A 48 17.51 -7.82 6.93
N ALA A 49 18.60 -7.70 7.70
CA ALA A 49 19.91 -8.27 7.36
C ALA A 49 19.88 -9.81 7.33
N ILE A 50 19.27 -10.44 8.35
CA ILE A 50 19.08 -11.90 8.41
C ILE A 50 18.24 -12.36 7.22
N GLY A 51 17.13 -11.65 6.93
CA GLY A 51 16.30 -11.92 5.77
C GLY A 51 17.09 -11.89 4.46
N ALA A 52 17.93 -10.88 4.25
CA ALA A 52 18.79 -10.76 3.09
C ALA A 52 19.81 -11.92 2.99
N LEU A 53 20.49 -12.27 4.08
CA LEU A 53 21.45 -13.38 4.10
C LEU A 53 20.81 -14.74 3.78
N PHE A 54 19.64 -15.01 4.37
CA PHE A 54 18.88 -16.23 4.07
C PHE A 54 18.49 -16.36 2.60
N PHE A 55 18.27 -15.20 1.97
CA PHE A 55 17.88 -15.09 0.57
C PHE A 55 19.03 -15.36 -0.40
N PHE A 56 20.14 -14.62 -0.27
CA PHE A 56 21.23 -14.65 -1.25
C PHE A 56 21.91 -16.02 -1.35
N ALA A 57 22.03 -16.76 -0.27
CA ALA A 57 22.81 -18.01 -0.23
C ALA A 57 22.29 -19.14 -1.15
N LYS A 58 21.01 -19.16 -1.55
CA LYS A 58 20.46 -20.23 -2.40
C LYS A 58 19.89 -19.78 -3.75
N PHE A 59 19.57 -18.51 -3.91
CA PHE A 59 19.01 -18.02 -5.15
C PHE A 59 19.99 -18.19 -6.33
N PHE A 60 21.24 -17.79 -6.15
CA PHE A 60 22.27 -17.90 -7.18
C PHE A 60 22.59 -19.34 -7.58
N THR A 61 22.46 -20.30 -6.68
CA THR A 61 22.73 -21.71 -7.01
C THR A 61 21.69 -22.33 -7.97
N ILE A 62 20.48 -21.79 -8.03
CA ILE A 62 19.41 -22.26 -8.92
C ILE A 62 19.60 -21.69 -10.34
N LEU A 63 20.13 -20.48 -10.46
CA LEU A 63 20.30 -19.77 -11.73
C LEU A 63 21.42 -20.37 -12.63
N GLY A 64 22.43 -21.00 -12.04
CA GLY A 64 23.58 -21.53 -12.78
C GLY A 64 23.26 -22.60 -13.84
N HIS A 65 22.04 -23.15 -13.83
CA HIS A 65 21.61 -24.26 -14.72
C HIS A 65 20.47 -23.88 -15.67
N THR A 66 20.37 -22.60 -16.09
CA THR A 66 19.31 -22.16 -17.02
C THR A 66 19.82 -22.01 -18.46
N ASN A 67 18.90 -22.13 -19.43
CA ASN A 67 19.21 -21.92 -20.85
C ASN A 67 19.32 -20.40 -21.18
N TRP A 68 19.61 -20.09 -22.47
CA TRP A 68 19.78 -18.69 -22.89
C TRP A 68 18.55 -17.82 -22.62
N LEU A 69 17.33 -18.37 -22.79
CA LEU A 69 16.08 -17.63 -22.49
C LEU A 69 15.95 -17.30 -21.00
N GLY A 70 16.28 -18.26 -20.13
CA GLY A 70 16.30 -18.01 -18.69
C GLY A 70 17.36 -16.98 -18.29
N ARG A 71 18.54 -16.99 -18.92
CA ARG A 71 19.58 -15.96 -18.71
C ARG A 71 19.11 -14.58 -19.16
N PHE A 72 18.42 -14.51 -20.29
CA PHE A 72 17.82 -13.27 -20.79
C PHE A 72 16.76 -12.72 -19.82
N LEU A 73 15.79 -13.54 -19.38
CA LEU A 73 14.77 -13.15 -18.41
C LEU A 73 15.39 -12.70 -17.09
N TRP A 74 16.44 -13.39 -16.65
CA TRP A 74 17.17 -13.00 -15.45
C TRP A 74 17.85 -11.63 -15.60
N ALA A 75 18.57 -11.42 -16.70
CA ALA A 75 19.23 -10.13 -16.96
C ALA A 75 18.22 -8.99 -17.04
N ALA A 76 17.10 -9.18 -17.74
CA ALA A 76 16.01 -8.21 -17.80
C ALA A 76 15.41 -7.91 -16.41
N THR A 77 15.20 -8.96 -15.60
CA THR A 77 14.72 -8.80 -14.21
C THR A 77 15.71 -8.04 -13.34
N LEU A 78 17.01 -8.31 -13.49
CA LEU A 78 18.06 -7.61 -12.75
C LEU A 78 18.10 -6.11 -13.10
N ILE A 79 17.98 -5.78 -14.38
CA ILE A 79 17.89 -4.38 -14.84
C ILE A 79 16.69 -3.68 -14.20
N LEU A 80 15.52 -4.32 -14.15
CA LEU A 80 14.33 -3.79 -13.48
C LEU A 80 14.58 -3.55 -12.00
N ILE A 81 15.15 -4.53 -11.29
CA ILE A 81 15.46 -4.40 -9.85
C ILE A 81 16.42 -3.24 -9.60
N VAL A 82 17.51 -3.13 -10.37
CA VAL A 82 18.48 -2.03 -10.24
C VAL A 82 17.82 -0.68 -10.50
N THR A 83 16.96 -0.59 -11.51
CA THR A 83 16.20 0.63 -11.82
C THR A 83 15.25 1.01 -10.68
N GLN A 84 14.53 0.04 -10.12
CA GLN A 84 13.62 0.26 -8.99
C GLN A 84 14.37 0.67 -7.71
N ILE A 85 15.55 0.09 -7.46
CA ILE A 85 16.43 0.51 -6.36
C ILE A 85 16.88 1.96 -6.58
N ALA A 86 17.34 2.32 -7.78
CA ALA A 86 17.76 3.67 -8.09
C ALA A 86 16.64 4.71 -7.85
N LEU A 87 15.40 4.39 -8.24
CA LEU A 87 14.23 5.20 -7.95
C LEU A 87 13.87 5.20 -6.44
N GLY A 88 14.05 4.08 -5.77
CA GLY A 88 13.82 3.92 -4.34
C GLY A 88 14.76 4.75 -3.47
N LEU A 89 15.98 5.02 -3.92
CA LEU A 89 16.98 5.84 -3.22
C LEU A 89 16.67 7.35 -3.25
N LEU A 90 15.74 7.81 -4.07
CA LEU A 90 15.34 9.21 -4.15
C LEU A 90 14.52 9.63 -2.90
N PRO A 91 14.48 10.92 -2.54
CA PRO A 91 13.62 11.43 -1.48
C PRO A 91 12.14 11.10 -1.72
N PRO A 92 11.32 10.89 -0.67
CA PRO A 92 9.89 10.62 -0.79
C PRO A 92 9.13 11.79 -1.41
N THR A 93 8.24 11.49 -2.36
CA THR A 93 7.46 12.51 -3.06
C THR A 93 6.00 12.09 -3.30
N SER A 94 5.66 10.82 -3.09
CA SER A 94 4.31 10.36 -3.39
C SER A 94 3.31 10.74 -2.29
N ARG A 95 2.05 10.88 -2.67
CA ARG A 95 1.01 11.44 -1.79
C ARG A 95 0.88 10.69 -0.46
N ASP A 96 0.70 9.37 -0.50
CA ASP A 96 0.40 8.60 0.70
C ASP A 96 1.63 8.43 1.61
N GLU A 97 2.87 8.47 1.06
CA GLU A 97 4.09 8.61 1.85
C GLU A 97 4.03 9.84 2.74
N LEU A 98 3.75 11.00 2.12
CA LEU A 98 3.80 12.30 2.77
C LEU A 98 2.59 12.58 3.67
N THR A 99 1.48 11.85 3.48
CA THR A 99 0.25 12.05 4.28
C THR A 99 0.18 11.12 5.49
N HIS A 100 0.64 9.87 5.39
CA HIS A 100 0.49 8.91 6.50
C HIS A 100 1.61 7.87 6.62
N HIS A 101 2.11 7.23 5.56
CA HIS A 101 3.08 6.14 5.70
C HIS A 101 4.45 6.57 6.25
N LEU A 102 4.85 7.84 6.07
CA LEU A 102 6.03 8.42 6.69
C LEU A 102 5.66 9.51 7.71
N ALA A 103 4.56 10.25 7.48
CA ALA A 103 4.16 11.32 8.38
C ALA A 103 3.74 10.81 9.76
N ILE A 104 2.99 9.70 9.85
CA ILE A 104 2.59 9.12 11.14
C ILE A 104 3.80 8.49 11.86
N PRO A 105 4.67 7.66 11.21
CA PRO A 105 5.96 7.25 11.78
C PRO A 105 6.82 8.40 12.30
N LYS A 106 6.86 9.55 11.59
CA LYS A 106 7.58 10.74 12.06
C LYS A 106 6.98 11.30 13.37
N LEU A 107 5.65 11.31 13.51
CA LEU A 107 4.99 11.73 14.75
C LEU A 107 5.32 10.76 15.91
N TYR A 108 5.34 9.44 15.64
CA TYR A 108 5.75 8.45 16.63
C TYR A 108 7.24 8.59 17.02
N ALA A 109 8.10 8.81 16.02
CA ALA A 109 9.51 9.07 16.24
C ALA A 109 9.73 10.34 17.08
N ASN A 110 9.02 11.43 16.78
CA ASN A 110 9.13 12.68 17.56
C ASN A 110 8.63 12.51 19.01
N ALA A 111 7.59 11.70 19.21
CA ALA A 111 7.00 11.46 20.53
C ALA A 111 7.76 10.40 21.36
N GLY A 112 8.69 9.62 20.77
CA GLY A 112 9.37 8.50 21.41
C GLY A 112 8.47 7.31 21.72
N ARG A 113 7.22 7.35 21.30
CA ARG A 113 6.19 6.30 21.50
C ARG A 113 5.09 6.37 20.45
N ILE A 114 4.33 5.29 20.35
CA ILE A 114 3.10 5.29 19.54
C ILE A 114 2.02 6.06 20.31
N ILE A 115 1.59 7.17 19.73
CA ILE A 115 0.57 8.06 20.28
C ILE A 115 -0.72 7.96 19.48
N GLU A 116 -1.81 8.43 20.06
CA GLU A 116 -3.02 8.71 19.31
C GLU A 116 -2.83 9.95 18.43
N VAL A 117 -3.31 9.88 17.17
CA VAL A 117 -3.22 10.97 16.19
C VAL A 117 -4.61 11.28 15.64
N PRO A 118 -5.47 12.01 16.40
CA PRO A 118 -6.87 12.22 16.04
C PRO A 118 -7.10 12.92 14.70
N ILE A 119 -6.15 13.77 14.28
CA ILE A 119 -6.21 14.48 13.00
C ILE A 119 -5.96 13.56 11.79
N ALA A 120 -5.37 12.38 11.99
CA ALA A 120 -5.02 11.45 10.92
C ALA A 120 -5.81 10.12 11.07
N PRO A 121 -7.00 9.98 10.47
CA PRO A 121 -7.82 8.75 10.58
C PRO A 121 -7.08 7.47 10.18
N TYR A 122 -6.09 7.57 9.31
CA TYR A 122 -5.25 6.44 8.90
C TYR A 122 -4.37 5.88 10.03
N ALA A 123 -4.08 6.65 11.09
CA ALA A 123 -3.31 6.19 12.26
C ALA A 123 -4.03 5.09 13.06
N TYR A 124 -5.35 4.97 12.88
CA TYR A 124 -6.15 3.92 13.51
C TYR A 124 -6.19 2.63 12.70
N TYR A 125 -5.82 2.65 11.43
CA TYR A 125 -5.68 1.43 10.64
C TYR A 125 -4.47 0.61 11.12
N PRO A 126 -4.47 -0.71 10.88
CA PRO A 126 -3.27 -1.52 11.07
C PRO A 126 -2.14 -1.00 10.18
N MET A 127 -0.95 -0.83 10.75
CA MET A 127 0.21 -0.18 10.13
C MET A 127 1.48 -1.06 10.26
N LEU A 128 1.37 -2.38 9.98
CA LEU A 128 2.47 -3.31 10.20
C LEU A 128 3.77 -2.90 9.50
N LEU A 129 3.71 -2.56 8.21
CA LEU A 129 4.91 -2.18 7.46
C LEU A 129 5.48 -0.84 7.94
N ASP A 130 4.61 0.09 8.32
CA ASP A 130 5.05 1.39 8.83
C ASP A 130 5.87 1.25 10.13
N MET A 131 5.70 0.15 10.87
CA MET A 131 6.55 -0.18 12.01
C MET A 131 7.97 -0.54 11.58
N LEU A 132 8.16 -1.15 10.39
CA LEU A 132 9.49 -1.35 9.82
C LEU A 132 10.11 -0.04 9.29
N TYR A 133 9.30 0.97 9.00
CA TYR A 133 9.74 2.27 8.48
C TYR A 133 10.19 3.22 9.60
N THR A 134 9.54 3.13 10.76
CA THR A 134 9.71 4.07 11.87
C THR A 134 11.17 4.25 12.32
N PRO A 135 12.01 3.20 12.47
CA PRO A 135 13.42 3.37 12.82
C PRO A 135 14.19 4.24 11.83
N TRP A 136 13.93 4.06 10.55
CA TRP A 136 14.64 4.76 9.48
C TRP A 136 14.20 6.22 9.38
N VAL A 137 12.91 6.50 9.58
CA VAL A 137 12.38 7.86 9.70
C VAL A 137 12.99 8.55 10.93
N TYR A 138 13.12 7.87 12.06
CA TYR A 138 13.77 8.38 13.27
C TYR A 138 15.24 8.75 13.03
N TRP A 139 15.97 7.94 12.26
CA TRP A 139 17.36 8.20 11.91
C TRP A 139 17.55 9.15 10.71
N GLY A 140 16.48 9.60 10.07
CA GLY A 140 16.52 10.50 8.92
C GLY A 140 16.81 9.83 7.56
N TYR A 141 16.75 8.50 7.49
CA TYR A 141 16.95 7.72 6.25
C TYR A 141 15.61 7.40 5.58
N ASP A 142 14.87 8.41 5.19
CA ASP A 142 13.49 8.29 4.68
C ASP A 142 13.32 7.63 3.31
N PHE A 143 14.41 7.35 2.61
CA PHE A 143 14.41 6.52 1.40
C PHE A 143 14.34 5.02 1.71
N VAL A 144 14.79 4.57 2.89
CA VAL A 144 14.82 3.15 3.25
C VAL A 144 13.42 2.51 3.32
N PRO A 145 12.36 3.16 3.83
CA PRO A 145 10.99 2.70 3.70
C PRO A 145 10.58 2.29 2.28
N LYS A 146 11.00 3.05 1.27
CA LYS A 146 10.75 2.75 -0.15
C LYS A 146 11.44 1.45 -0.57
N LEU A 147 12.69 1.25 -0.15
CA LEU A 147 13.44 0.02 -0.41
C LEU A 147 12.82 -1.20 0.30
N ILE A 148 12.32 -1.01 1.53
CA ILE A 148 11.60 -2.08 2.26
C ILE A 148 10.31 -2.45 1.52
N HIS A 149 9.54 -1.48 1.04
CA HIS A 149 8.33 -1.76 0.26
C HIS A 149 8.67 -2.49 -1.05
N GLY A 150 9.71 -2.05 -1.78
CA GLY A 150 10.23 -2.74 -2.97
C GLY A 150 10.77 -4.15 -2.67
N LEU A 151 11.32 -4.40 -1.47
CA LEU A 151 11.71 -5.74 -1.03
C LEU A 151 10.50 -6.69 -1.00
N PHE A 152 9.32 -6.25 -0.56
CA PHE A 152 8.12 -7.07 -0.59
C PHE A 152 7.65 -7.40 -2.01
N ALA A 153 7.89 -6.52 -3.00
CA ALA A 153 7.72 -6.88 -4.41
C ALA A 153 8.67 -8.00 -4.82
N ALA A 154 9.97 -7.87 -4.52
CA ALA A 154 10.96 -8.89 -4.82
C ALA A 154 10.62 -10.24 -4.16
N LEU A 155 10.24 -10.24 -2.87
CA LEU A 155 9.82 -11.44 -2.14
C LEU A 155 8.58 -12.09 -2.79
N THR A 156 7.59 -11.30 -3.22
CA THR A 156 6.42 -11.83 -3.95
C THR A 156 6.83 -12.46 -5.27
N GLY A 157 7.68 -11.78 -6.05
CA GLY A 157 8.24 -12.33 -7.29
C GLY A 157 8.98 -13.64 -7.07
N LEU A 158 9.65 -13.80 -5.94
CA LEU A 158 10.35 -15.04 -5.58
C LEU A 158 9.41 -16.17 -5.16
N LEU A 159 8.29 -15.87 -4.50
CA LEU A 159 7.24 -16.86 -4.27
C LEU A 159 6.75 -17.41 -5.61
N LEU A 160 6.53 -16.54 -6.60
CA LEU A 160 6.14 -16.95 -7.96
C LEU A 160 7.22 -17.77 -8.66
N PHE A 161 8.48 -17.32 -8.58
CA PHE A 161 9.62 -18.03 -9.14
C PHE A 161 9.76 -19.43 -8.54
N ALA A 162 9.69 -19.53 -7.21
CA ALA A 162 9.83 -20.81 -6.51
C ALA A 162 8.65 -21.75 -6.82
N TYR A 163 7.43 -21.25 -6.81
CA TYR A 163 6.23 -22.03 -7.07
C TYR A 163 6.21 -22.55 -8.53
N LEU A 164 6.36 -21.67 -9.50
CA LEU A 164 6.35 -22.03 -10.93
C LEU A 164 7.56 -22.86 -11.32
N GLY A 165 8.74 -22.55 -10.75
CA GLY A 165 9.96 -23.32 -10.96
C GLY A 165 9.81 -24.77 -10.47
N ARG A 166 9.15 -24.97 -9.34
CA ARG A 166 8.82 -26.32 -8.81
C ARG A 166 7.83 -27.06 -9.70
N ARG A 167 6.79 -26.38 -10.19
CA ARG A 167 5.70 -27.00 -10.97
C ARG A 167 6.07 -27.23 -12.43
N LEU A 168 6.83 -26.35 -13.03
CA LEU A 168 7.17 -26.38 -14.44
C LEU A 168 8.69 -26.52 -14.63
N ASN A 169 9.42 -25.43 -14.60
CA ASN A 169 10.89 -25.37 -14.61
C ASN A 169 11.39 -23.95 -14.32
N THR A 170 12.72 -23.79 -14.27
CA THR A 170 13.39 -22.50 -13.97
C THR A 170 12.97 -21.37 -14.92
N VAL A 171 12.79 -21.65 -16.22
CA VAL A 171 12.44 -20.61 -17.22
C VAL A 171 11.05 -20.04 -16.97
N TYR A 172 10.05 -20.89 -16.69
CA TYR A 172 8.71 -20.44 -16.36
C TYR A 172 8.64 -19.76 -14.98
N GLY A 173 9.48 -20.19 -14.04
CA GLY A 173 9.68 -19.47 -12.79
C GLY A 173 10.18 -18.04 -13.02
N LEU A 174 11.24 -17.89 -13.83
CA LEU A 174 11.79 -16.58 -14.22
C LEU A 174 10.79 -15.73 -15.00
N LEU A 175 9.99 -16.36 -15.86
CA LEU A 175 8.91 -15.68 -16.57
C LEU A 175 7.88 -15.09 -15.60
N GLY A 176 7.44 -15.84 -14.59
CA GLY A 176 6.52 -15.35 -13.56
C GLY A 176 7.11 -14.20 -12.75
N LEU A 177 8.37 -14.32 -12.34
CA LEU A 177 9.11 -13.26 -11.65
C LEU A 177 9.20 -11.98 -12.49
N PHE A 178 9.60 -12.10 -13.77
CA PHE A 178 9.73 -11.00 -14.71
C PHE A 178 8.39 -10.31 -14.96
N LEU A 179 7.33 -11.06 -15.27
CA LEU A 179 5.99 -10.51 -15.52
C LEU A 179 5.43 -9.77 -14.30
N TYR A 180 5.77 -10.23 -13.10
CA TYR A 180 5.34 -9.55 -11.87
C TYR A 180 6.10 -8.24 -11.66
N LEU A 181 7.44 -8.27 -11.68
CA LEU A 181 8.24 -7.07 -11.39
C LEU A 181 8.20 -6.02 -12.50
N SER A 182 7.95 -6.41 -13.76
CA SER A 182 7.78 -5.48 -14.87
C SER A 182 6.38 -4.87 -14.95
N MET A 183 5.38 -5.42 -14.22
CA MET A 183 4.00 -4.91 -14.26
C MET A 183 3.95 -3.44 -13.84
N PRO A 184 3.30 -2.54 -14.62
CA PRO A 184 3.34 -1.10 -14.38
C PRO A 184 3.04 -0.68 -12.94
N VAL A 185 1.92 -1.17 -12.37
CA VAL A 185 1.53 -0.84 -10.98
C VAL A 185 2.53 -1.36 -9.95
N ILE A 186 3.14 -2.53 -10.18
CA ILE A 186 4.18 -3.08 -9.28
C ILE A 186 5.45 -2.25 -9.38
N ALA A 187 5.89 -1.91 -10.60
CA ALA A 187 7.04 -1.06 -10.83
C ALA A 187 6.87 0.32 -10.17
N ARG A 188 5.68 0.94 -10.29
CA ARG A 188 5.33 2.20 -9.66
C ARG A 188 5.41 2.11 -8.12
N LEU A 189 4.79 1.11 -7.54
CA LEU A 189 4.74 0.95 -6.08
C LEU A 189 6.08 0.52 -5.49
N SER A 190 6.95 -0.16 -6.24
CA SER A 190 8.24 -0.67 -5.74
C SER A 190 9.23 0.42 -5.33
N HIS A 191 9.03 1.66 -5.76
CA HIS A 191 9.86 2.79 -5.38
C HIS A 191 9.12 3.85 -4.54
N TRP A 192 7.95 3.50 -3.98
CA TRP A 192 7.19 4.30 -3.02
C TRP A 192 7.14 3.63 -1.65
N GLY A 193 7.17 4.40 -0.58
CA GLY A 193 7.06 3.92 0.80
C GLY A 193 5.61 3.68 1.22
N TYR A 194 4.89 2.84 0.44
CA TYR A 194 3.53 2.40 0.70
C TYR A 194 3.52 1.06 1.44
N ILE A 195 2.36 0.40 1.52
CA ILE A 195 2.18 -0.89 2.20
C ILE A 195 1.51 -1.95 1.31
N ASP A 196 1.13 -1.58 0.09
CA ASP A 196 0.34 -2.43 -0.81
C ASP A 196 1.09 -3.68 -1.29
N LEU A 197 2.41 -3.61 -1.44
CA LEU A 197 3.24 -4.77 -1.79
C LEU A 197 3.41 -5.73 -0.60
N GLY A 198 3.35 -5.23 0.63
CA GLY A 198 3.36 -6.06 1.84
C GLY A 198 2.11 -6.91 1.97
N ILE A 199 0.92 -6.32 1.82
CA ILE A 199 -0.32 -7.09 1.85
C ILE A 199 -0.39 -8.09 0.69
N THR A 200 0.12 -7.72 -0.51
CA THR A 200 0.20 -8.61 -1.67
C THR A 200 1.10 -9.82 -1.38
N PHE A 201 2.27 -9.59 -0.78
CA PHE A 201 3.18 -10.65 -0.36
C PHE A 201 2.53 -11.60 0.65
N TYR A 202 2.02 -11.06 1.75
CA TYR A 202 1.46 -11.88 2.83
C TYR A 202 0.23 -12.67 2.38
N THR A 203 -0.62 -12.08 1.54
CA THR A 203 -1.76 -12.78 0.95
C THR A 203 -1.31 -13.91 0.02
N THR A 204 -0.31 -13.66 -0.82
CA THR A 204 0.27 -14.67 -1.73
C THR A 204 0.94 -15.78 -0.95
N ALA A 205 1.72 -15.45 0.07
CA ALA A 205 2.38 -16.44 0.94
C ALA A 205 1.35 -17.34 1.64
N SER A 206 0.28 -16.75 2.19
CA SER A 206 -0.81 -17.51 2.80
C SER A 206 -1.46 -18.46 1.81
N LEU A 207 -1.80 -17.99 0.61
CA LEU A 207 -2.44 -18.80 -0.42
C LEU A 207 -1.55 -19.96 -0.88
N LEU A 208 -0.26 -19.72 -1.12
CA LEU A 208 0.69 -20.78 -1.54
C LEU A 208 0.99 -21.77 -0.40
N CYS A 209 1.04 -21.31 0.86
CA CYS A 209 1.15 -22.18 2.01
C CYS A 209 -0.10 -23.06 2.20
N LEU A 210 -1.29 -22.52 1.91
CA LEU A 210 -2.54 -23.30 1.92
C LEU A 210 -2.52 -24.41 0.85
N LEU A 211 -1.99 -24.12 -0.33
CA LEU A 211 -1.79 -25.17 -1.36
C LEU A 211 -0.77 -26.22 -0.91
N ALA A 212 0.34 -25.79 -0.29
CA ALA A 212 1.35 -26.70 0.25
C ALA A 212 0.82 -27.55 1.42
N TRP A 213 0.01 -26.99 2.32
CA TRP A 213 -0.69 -27.71 3.38
C TRP A 213 -1.54 -28.87 2.83
N ARG A 214 -2.19 -28.68 1.70
CA ARG A 214 -3.02 -29.71 1.08
C ARG A 214 -2.19 -30.93 0.60
N GLU A 215 -0.91 -30.70 0.22
CA GLU A 215 -0.10 -31.70 -0.48
C GLU A 215 0.98 -32.38 0.38
N GLN A 216 1.45 -31.74 1.46
CA GLN A 216 2.69 -32.13 2.13
C GLN A 216 2.49 -32.92 3.43
N ARG A 217 3.56 -33.70 3.83
CA ARG A 217 3.56 -34.44 5.11
C ARG A 217 3.52 -33.51 6.33
N ASN A 218 4.23 -32.37 6.32
CA ASN A 218 4.28 -31.40 7.42
C ASN A 218 3.11 -30.41 7.38
N ARG A 219 1.90 -30.94 7.39
CA ARG A 219 0.67 -30.17 7.18
C ARG A 219 0.49 -29.00 8.16
N LEU A 220 0.66 -29.26 9.48
CA LEU A 220 0.46 -28.24 10.50
C LEU A 220 1.45 -27.08 10.35
N PHE A 221 2.70 -27.37 9.96
CA PHE A 221 3.69 -26.32 9.71
C PHE A 221 3.29 -25.39 8.57
N TRP A 222 2.86 -25.95 7.42
CA TRP A 222 2.42 -25.14 6.29
C TRP A 222 1.13 -24.36 6.61
N LEU A 223 0.23 -24.98 7.40
CA LEU A 223 -0.97 -24.31 7.86
C LEU A 223 -0.65 -23.17 8.83
N SER A 224 0.35 -23.35 9.71
CA SER A 224 0.85 -22.29 10.58
C SER A 224 1.41 -21.12 9.79
N CYS A 225 2.22 -21.40 8.75
CA CYS A 225 2.72 -20.36 7.86
C CYS A 225 1.60 -19.65 7.10
N ALA A 226 0.56 -20.37 6.68
CA ALA A 226 -0.60 -19.80 6.01
C ALA A 226 -1.38 -18.86 6.94
N GLY A 227 -1.70 -19.30 8.15
CA GLY A 227 -2.40 -18.48 9.16
C GLY A 227 -1.59 -17.25 9.57
N ALA A 228 -0.31 -17.42 9.90
CA ALA A 228 0.56 -16.32 10.29
C ALA A 228 0.69 -15.28 9.17
N SER A 229 0.93 -15.70 7.93
CA SER A 229 0.99 -14.79 6.78
C SER A 229 -0.32 -14.03 6.60
N LEU A 230 -1.48 -14.70 6.75
CA LEU A 230 -2.78 -14.04 6.66
C LEU A 230 -2.98 -13.03 7.79
N GLY A 231 -2.51 -13.35 9.00
CA GLY A 231 -2.53 -12.44 10.14
C GLY A 231 -1.68 -11.18 9.90
N PHE A 232 -0.50 -11.32 9.28
CA PHE A 232 0.31 -10.17 8.88
C PHE A 232 -0.34 -9.36 7.76
N ALA A 233 -1.09 -10.00 6.83
CA ALA A 233 -1.89 -9.26 5.85
C ALA A 233 -2.98 -8.42 6.53
N LEU A 234 -3.69 -8.97 7.53
CA LEU A 234 -4.68 -8.25 8.34
C LEU A 234 -4.05 -7.08 9.10
N ALA A 235 -2.86 -7.29 9.68
CA ALA A 235 -2.12 -6.27 10.42
C ALA A 235 -1.48 -5.19 9.53
N THR A 236 -1.47 -5.38 8.20
CA THR A 236 -0.88 -4.43 7.25
C THR A 236 -1.88 -3.37 6.79
N LYS A 237 -3.12 -3.78 6.45
CA LYS A 237 -4.11 -2.87 5.84
C LYS A 237 -5.53 -3.43 6.00
N PRO A 238 -6.58 -2.58 6.10
CA PRO A 238 -7.97 -3.06 6.18
C PRO A 238 -8.40 -4.00 5.04
N ASN A 239 -7.81 -3.86 3.84
CA ASN A 239 -8.06 -4.77 2.71
C ASN A 239 -7.62 -6.22 3.00
N GLY A 240 -6.79 -6.45 4.01
CA GLY A 240 -6.48 -7.78 4.54
C GLY A 240 -7.71 -8.56 5.02
N LEU A 241 -8.77 -7.88 5.46
CA LEU A 241 -10.05 -8.51 5.81
C LEU A 241 -10.67 -9.23 4.61
N LEU A 242 -10.60 -8.63 3.42
CA LEU A 242 -11.08 -9.27 2.19
C LEU A 242 -10.24 -10.51 1.85
N ALA A 243 -8.92 -10.42 1.97
CA ALA A 243 -8.03 -11.56 1.78
C ALA A 243 -8.33 -12.69 2.78
N ALA A 244 -8.55 -12.33 4.06
CA ALA A 244 -8.87 -13.28 5.11
C ALA A 244 -10.23 -13.97 4.88
N LEU A 245 -11.23 -13.22 4.43
CA LEU A 245 -12.52 -13.78 4.05
C LEU A 245 -12.36 -14.82 2.93
N VAL A 246 -11.71 -14.47 1.84
CA VAL A 246 -11.60 -15.34 0.66
C VAL A 246 -10.72 -16.56 0.96
N ILE A 247 -9.54 -16.38 1.60
CA ILE A 247 -8.67 -17.51 1.96
C ILE A 247 -9.36 -18.40 3.01
N GLY A 248 -10.06 -17.83 3.98
CA GLY A 248 -10.84 -18.57 4.95
C GLY A 248 -11.94 -19.43 4.29
N MET A 249 -12.68 -18.87 3.31
CA MET A 249 -13.65 -19.63 2.52
C MET A 249 -12.98 -20.78 1.74
N LEU A 250 -11.83 -20.55 1.11
CA LEU A 250 -11.10 -21.60 0.40
C LEU A 250 -10.56 -22.68 1.36
N PHE A 251 -10.07 -22.28 2.53
CA PHE A 251 -9.63 -23.20 3.57
C PHE A 251 -10.77 -24.12 4.02
N LEU A 252 -11.94 -23.55 4.35
CA LEU A 252 -13.12 -24.33 4.73
C LEU A 252 -13.58 -25.24 3.59
N LEU A 253 -13.59 -24.74 2.34
CA LEU A 253 -13.93 -25.55 1.17
C LEU A 253 -13.01 -26.77 1.02
N VAL A 254 -11.69 -26.59 1.25
CA VAL A 254 -10.73 -27.69 1.18
C VAL A 254 -10.97 -28.70 2.32
N ILE A 255 -11.26 -28.23 3.54
CA ILE A 255 -11.58 -29.10 4.68
C ILE A 255 -12.81 -29.97 4.37
N VAL A 256 -13.91 -29.34 3.96
CA VAL A 256 -15.18 -30.04 3.70
C VAL A 256 -15.04 -31.07 2.57
N ARG A 257 -14.20 -30.82 1.58
CA ARG A 257 -13.97 -31.74 0.47
C ARG A 257 -13.03 -32.92 0.78
N GLN A 258 -12.41 -32.96 1.96
CA GLN A 258 -11.55 -34.07 2.38
C GLN A 258 -12.37 -35.11 3.16
N PRO A 259 -12.68 -36.28 2.57
CA PRO A 259 -13.47 -37.30 3.24
C PRO A 259 -12.71 -37.97 4.40
N ARG A 260 -13.43 -38.41 5.42
CA ARG A 260 -12.96 -39.28 6.54
C ARG A 260 -11.88 -38.68 7.45
N ARG A 261 -11.95 -37.38 7.75
CA ARG A 261 -11.11 -36.78 8.78
C ARG A 261 -11.66 -37.05 10.18
N ARG A 262 -10.74 -37.20 11.16
CA ARG A 262 -11.14 -37.20 12.58
C ARG A 262 -11.57 -35.80 12.99
N PHE A 263 -12.62 -35.71 13.76
CA PHE A 263 -13.14 -34.42 14.26
C PHE A 263 -12.06 -33.60 14.99
N ALA A 264 -11.25 -34.26 15.85
CA ALA A 264 -10.16 -33.63 16.60
C ALA A 264 -9.06 -33.03 15.68
N GLU A 265 -8.72 -33.67 14.57
CA GLU A 265 -7.73 -33.16 13.61
C GLU A 265 -8.28 -31.90 12.92
N THR A 266 -9.53 -31.92 12.52
CA THR A 266 -10.19 -30.80 11.86
C THR A 266 -10.31 -29.58 12.78
N THR A 267 -10.74 -29.79 14.03
CA THR A 267 -10.81 -28.70 15.03
C THR A 267 -9.44 -28.12 15.36
N THR A 268 -8.40 -28.96 15.48
CA THR A 268 -7.02 -28.49 15.69
C THR A 268 -6.54 -27.62 14.51
N GLU A 269 -6.77 -28.05 13.26
CA GLU A 269 -6.38 -27.26 12.08
C GLU A 269 -7.12 -25.93 12.00
N ILE A 270 -8.44 -25.93 12.27
CA ILE A 270 -9.24 -24.69 12.30
C ILE A 270 -8.74 -23.75 13.40
N ALA A 271 -8.57 -24.26 14.61
CA ALA A 271 -8.10 -23.47 15.76
C ALA A 271 -6.69 -22.87 15.50
N LEU A 272 -5.78 -23.68 14.96
CA LEU A 272 -4.42 -23.25 14.63
C LEU A 272 -4.43 -22.15 13.55
N PHE A 273 -5.18 -22.35 12.46
CA PHE A 273 -5.26 -21.39 11.37
C PHE A 273 -5.88 -20.05 11.82
N LEU A 274 -7.03 -20.10 12.51
CA LEU A 274 -7.70 -18.91 13.02
C LEU A 274 -6.87 -18.22 14.12
N GLY A 275 -6.29 -18.96 15.06
CA GLY A 275 -5.47 -18.41 16.12
C GLY A 275 -4.27 -17.65 15.57
N LEU A 276 -3.53 -18.23 14.61
CA LEU A 276 -2.37 -17.57 14.00
C LEU A 276 -2.76 -16.44 13.05
N THR A 277 -3.98 -16.48 12.47
CA THR A 277 -4.50 -15.37 11.67
C THR A 277 -4.87 -14.17 12.55
N LEU A 278 -5.45 -14.40 13.72
CA LEU A 278 -5.88 -13.31 14.61
C LEU A 278 -4.76 -12.73 15.43
N LEU A 279 -3.77 -13.54 15.81
CA LEU A 279 -2.69 -13.16 16.75
C LEU A 279 -1.92 -11.89 16.32
N PRO A 280 -1.43 -11.72 15.08
CA PRO A 280 -0.73 -10.50 14.67
C PRO A 280 -1.66 -9.27 14.56
N PHE A 281 -2.96 -9.48 14.36
CA PHE A 281 -3.95 -8.43 14.22
C PHE A 281 -4.48 -7.92 15.56
N LEU A 282 -4.53 -8.78 16.57
CA LEU A 282 -5.10 -8.47 17.89
C LEU A 282 -4.53 -7.20 18.56
N PRO A 283 -3.20 -6.93 18.54
CA PRO A 283 -2.65 -5.70 19.15
C PRO A 283 -3.25 -4.42 18.56
N TRP A 284 -3.55 -4.39 17.26
CA TRP A 284 -4.18 -3.24 16.59
C TRP A 284 -5.64 -3.05 17.04
N VAL A 285 -6.38 -4.14 17.18
CA VAL A 285 -7.76 -4.16 17.69
C VAL A 285 -7.80 -3.62 19.12
N VAL A 286 -6.89 -4.10 19.97
CA VAL A 286 -6.78 -3.64 21.39
C VAL A 286 -6.40 -2.14 21.43
N LYS A 287 -5.41 -1.70 20.64
CA LYS A 287 -5.04 -0.27 20.57
C LYS A 287 -6.25 0.60 20.23
N ASN A 288 -6.99 0.25 19.19
CA ASN A 288 -8.14 1.02 18.77
C ASN A 288 -9.24 1.03 19.84
N TRP A 289 -9.52 -0.12 20.46
CA TRP A 289 -10.49 -0.21 21.53
C TRP A 289 -10.13 0.71 22.72
N VAL A 290 -8.87 0.68 23.13
CA VAL A 290 -8.38 1.54 24.22
C VAL A 290 -8.46 3.04 23.86
N GLN A 291 -8.12 3.41 22.62
CA GLN A 291 -8.07 4.81 22.19
C GLN A 291 -9.46 5.37 21.86
N THR A 292 -10.38 4.59 21.32
CA THR A 292 -11.62 5.11 20.73
C THR A 292 -12.91 4.43 21.24
N GLY A 293 -12.81 3.35 22.01
CA GLY A 293 -13.95 2.52 22.38
C GLY A 293 -14.49 1.63 21.23
N ASN A 294 -13.93 1.75 20.03
CA ASN A 294 -14.29 0.97 18.85
C ASN A 294 -13.06 0.17 18.36
N PRO A 295 -13.06 -1.18 18.50
CA PRO A 295 -11.92 -2.02 18.10
C PRO A 295 -11.59 -1.96 16.61
N PHE A 296 -12.55 -1.58 15.77
CA PHE A 296 -12.44 -1.52 14.31
C PHE A 296 -12.43 -0.07 13.78
N PHE A 297 -12.24 0.92 14.65
CA PHE A 297 -12.26 2.33 14.25
C PHE A 297 -11.31 2.58 13.04
N PRO A 298 -11.72 3.42 12.06
CA PRO A 298 -12.98 4.16 11.93
C PRO A 298 -14.15 3.37 11.32
N LEU A 299 -13.98 2.07 11.06
CA LEU A 299 -15.04 1.20 10.56
C LEU A 299 -16.06 0.94 11.66
N LEU A 300 -17.30 0.62 11.27
CA LEU A 300 -18.41 0.29 12.17
C LEU A 300 -18.70 1.35 13.26
N ASN A 301 -18.31 2.59 13.03
CA ASN A 301 -18.38 3.66 14.02
C ASN A 301 -19.83 3.91 14.51
N SER A 302 -20.82 3.76 13.62
CA SER A 302 -22.25 3.89 13.97
C SER A 302 -22.73 2.82 14.96
N TRP A 303 -22.08 1.67 15.04
CA TRP A 303 -22.46 0.59 15.97
C TRP A 303 -21.91 0.82 17.39
N PHE A 304 -20.75 1.45 17.48
CA PHE A 304 -20.05 1.62 18.76
C PHE A 304 -20.31 2.97 19.40
N LEU A 305 -20.59 4.03 18.62
CA LEU A 305 -20.76 5.41 19.11
C LEU A 305 -22.21 5.91 19.14
N SER A 306 -23.20 5.06 18.89
CA SER A 306 -24.62 5.44 18.92
C SER A 306 -25.08 6.04 20.25
N ASN A 307 -24.36 5.81 21.34
CA ASN A 307 -24.70 6.29 22.69
C ASN A 307 -23.92 7.53 23.17
N THR A 308 -22.96 8.05 22.41
CA THR A 308 -22.06 9.12 22.91
C THR A 308 -22.41 10.52 22.40
N GLY A 309 -23.45 10.69 21.57
CA GLY A 309 -23.85 12.02 21.05
C GLY A 309 -22.78 12.72 20.19
N ALA A 310 -21.63 12.10 20.00
CA ALA A 310 -20.57 12.64 19.17
C ALA A 310 -20.96 12.51 17.69
N THR A 311 -21.38 13.61 17.10
CA THR A 311 -21.50 13.75 15.64
C THR A 311 -20.10 13.62 15.03
N SER A 312 -19.65 12.39 14.81
CA SER A 312 -18.41 12.16 14.09
C SER A 312 -18.60 12.59 12.64
N ALA A 313 -17.98 13.70 12.28
CA ALA A 313 -17.81 14.13 10.89
C ALA A 313 -16.82 13.22 10.13
N THR A 314 -16.80 11.92 10.44
CA THR A 314 -16.11 10.94 9.61
C THR A 314 -17.02 10.63 8.43
N PRO A 315 -16.57 10.79 7.18
CA PRO A 315 -17.34 10.34 6.05
C PRO A 315 -17.67 8.86 6.27
N SER A 316 -18.94 8.55 6.44
CA SER A 316 -19.38 7.16 6.45
C SER A 316 -18.99 6.56 5.10
N PHE A 317 -18.08 5.58 5.10
CA PHE A 317 -17.77 4.78 3.90
C PHE A 317 -18.97 3.91 3.46
N GLY A 318 -20.15 4.14 3.98
CA GLY A 318 -21.35 3.37 3.72
C GLY A 318 -22.54 4.23 3.35
N GLY A 319 -22.78 4.45 2.08
CA GLY A 319 -24.05 5.10 1.72
C GLY A 319 -24.43 4.97 0.26
N VAL A 320 -23.50 5.17 -0.63
CA VAL A 320 -23.77 4.98 -2.06
C VAL A 320 -22.90 3.82 -2.52
N GLY A 321 -23.52 2.71 -2.93
CA GLY A 321 -22.79 1.57 -3.47
C GLY A 321 -21.80 2.05 -4.55
N ILE A 322 -20.61 1.45 -4.58
CA ILE A 322 -19.50 1.87 -5.47
C ILE A 322 -19.97 1.99 -6.93
N LEU A 323 -20.85 1.09 -7.37
CA LEU A 323 -21.41 1.11 -8.73
C LEU A 323 -22.26 2.35 -8.99
N ARG A 324 -23.10 2.76 -8.02
CA ARG A 324 -23.89 3.98 -8.11
C ARG A 324 -23.02 5.24 -8.06
N LYS A 325 -21.94 5.20 -7.24
CA LYS A 325 -20.95 6.28 -7.19
C LYS A 325 -20.26 6.48 -8.53
N ARG A 326 -19.94 5.41 -9.26
CA ARG A 326 -19.31 5.50 -10.58
C ARG A 326 -20.23 6.12 -11.63
N HIS A 327 -21.50 5.75 -11.63
CA HIS A 327 -22.49 6.39 -12.48
C HIS A 327 -22.60 7.89 -12.16
N TRP A 328 -22.74 8.23 -10.90
CA TRP A 328 -22.97 9.62 -10.48
C TRP A 328 -21.73 10.52 -10.61
N LEU A 329 -20.52 9.99 -10.33
CA LEU A 329 -19.29 10.79 -10.32
C LEU A 329 -18.59 10.85 -11.69
N TYR A 330 -18.71 9.79 -12.50
CA TYR A 330 -17.98 9.62 -13.74
C TYR A 330 -18.89 9.49 -14.97
N ASP A 331 -20.20 9.58 -14.79
CA ASP A 331 -21.23 9.39 -15.84
C ASP A 331 -21.08 8.06 -16.61
N GLU A 332 -20.66 7.00 -15.90
CA GLU A 332 -20.50 5.68 -16.50
C GLU A 332 -21.85 5.01 -16.73
N SER A 333 -22.05 4.49 -17.96
CA SER A 333 -23.23 3.69 -18.30
C SER A 333 -23.24 2.34 -17.56
N LEU A 334 -24.42 1.73 -17.45
CA LEU A 334 -24.56 0.39 -16.83
C LEU A 334 -23.65 -0.66 -17.52
N ALA A 335 -23.55 -0.61 -18.86
CA ALA A 335 -22.67 -1.50 -19.62
C ALA A 335 -21.18 -1.34 -19.22
N GLN A 336 -20.73 -0.09 -19.06
CA GLN A 336 -19.37 0.22 -18.60
C GLN A 336 -19.11 -0.27 -17.17
N ILE A 337 -20.12 -0.17 -16.30
CA ILE A 337 -20.04 -0.65 -14.91
C ILE A 337 -20.02 -2.19 -14.87
N LEU A 338 -20.86 -2.88 -15.62
CA LEU A 338 -20.86 -4.34 -15.71
C LEU A 338 -19.56 -4.89 -16.33
N ALA A 339 -18.93 -4.13 -17.20
CA ALA A 339 -17.64 -4.49 -17.80
C ALA A 339 -16.43 -4.21 -16.89
N LEU A 340 -16.58 -3.62 -15.69
CA LEU A 340 -15.48 -3.31 -14.76
C LEU A 340 -14.50 -4.47 -14.54
N PRO A 341 -14.95 -5.72 -14.31
CA PRO A 341 -14.03 -6.85 -14.08
C PRO A 341 -13.07 -7.12 -15.24
N LEU A 342 -13.45 -6.71 -16.47
CA LEU A 342 -12.59 -6.82 -17.65
C LEU A 342 -11.85 -5.51 -17.92
N ARG A 343 -12.54 -4.37 -17.85
CA ARG A 343 -11.97 -3.04 -18.13
C ARG A 343 -10.73 -2.73 -17.31
N ILE A 344 -10.66 -3.21 -16.05
CA ILE A 344 -9.53 -2.97 -15.14
C ILE A 344 -8.20 -3.50 -15.69
N PHE A 345 -8.22 -4.49 -16.59
CA PHE A 345 -7.02 -5.04 -17.23
C PHE A 345 -6.59 -4.32 -18.51
N PHE A 346 -7.44 -3.43 -19.05
CA PHE A 346 -7.20 -2.77 -20.34
C PHE A 346 -7.19 -1.24 -20.28
N SER A 347 -7.92 -0.64 -19.34
CA SER A 347 -8.20 0.79 -19.31
C SER A 347 -7.55 1.52 -18.13
N GLY A 348 -6.59 0.89 -17.44
CA GLY A 348 -5.93 1.50 -16.29
C GLY A 348 -5.10 2.72 -16.69
N GLN A 349 -5.12 3.77 -15.84
CA GLN A 349 -4.27 4.97 -15.97
C GLN A 349 -3.83 5.41 -14.59
N ASP A 350 -2.57 5.84 -14.49
CA ASP A 350 -2.01 6.38 -13.27
C ASP A 350 -2.62 7.76 -12.95
N ASP A 351 -2.84 8.03 -11.66
CA ASP A 351 -3.38 9.29 -11.12
C ASP A 351 -4.79 9.67 -11.61
N HIS A 352 -5.48 8.74 -12.26
CA HIS A 352 -6.86 8.90 -12.71
C HIS A 352 -7.81 7.91 -12.01
N PRO A 353 -8.54 8.32 -10.95
CA PRO A 353 -9.45 7.43 -10.21
C PRO A 353 -10.57 6.82 -11.07
N GLN A 354 -11.07 7.52 -12.09
CA GLN A 354 -12.02 6.99 -13.06
C GLN A 354 -11.44 5.75 -13.79
N PHE A 355 -10.15 5.78 -14.11
CA PHE A 355 -9.41 4.72 -14.79
C PHE A 355 -8.57 3.89 -13.81
N PHE A 356 -9.08 3.68 -12.58
CA PHE A 356 -8.58 2.74 -11.58
C PHE A 356 -7.24 3.10 -10.91
N ASP A 357 -6.70 4.29 -11.11
CA ASP A 357 -5.46 4.78 -10.50
C ASP A 357 -4.35 3.72 -10.44
N GLY A 358 -3.93 3.28 -11.64
CA GLY A 358 -2.90 2.28 -11.85
C GLY A 358 -3.10 1.52 -13.17
N VAL A 359 -2.09 0.76 -13.58
CA VAL A 359 -2.10 0.01 -14.85
C VAL A 359 -1.80 -1.46 -14.59
N LEU A 360 -2.74 -2.34 -14.98
CA LEU A 360 -2.54 -3.78 -15.13
C LEU A 360 -2.24 -4.14 -16.58
N THR A 361 -2.01 -5.41 -16.85
CA THR A 361 -1.76 -5.93 -18.19
C THR A 361 -2.82 -6.95 -18.59
N PRO A 362 -3.28 -6.96 -19.85
CA PRO A 362 -4.17 -7.99 -20.38
C PRO A 362 -3.60 -9.42 -20.31
N VAL A 363 -2.28 -9.57 -20.21
CA VAL A 363 -1.60 -10.88 -20.05
C VAL A 363 -2.19 -11.70 -18.92
N LEU A 364 -2.65 -11.03 -17.84
CA LEU A 364 -3.24 -11.70 -16.68
C LEU A 364 -4.48 -12.52 -17.02
N ILE A 365 -5.20 -12.18 -18.07
CA ILE A 365 -6.48 -12.82 -18.42
C ILE A 365 -6.50 -13.44 -19.81
N VAL A 366 -5.69 -12.95 -20.76
CA VAL A 366 -5.70 -13.42 -22.15
C VAL A 366 -5.35 -14.91 -22.27
N PHE A 367 -4.48 -15.42 -21.40
CA PHE A 367 -4.08 -16.84 -21.42
C PHE A 367 -4.99 -17.76 -20.60
N LEU A 368 -6.00 -17.24 -19.88
CA LEU A 368 -6.90 -18.04 -19.03
C LEU A 368 -7.64 -19.17 -19.77
N PRO A 369 -8.09 -19.05 -21.03
CA PRO A 369 -8.76 -20.15 -21.73
C PRO A 369 -7.93 -21.43 -21.84
N TRP A 370 -6.59 -21.33 -21.82
CA TRP A 370 -5.69 -22.49 -21.92
C TRP A 370 -5.23 -23.04 -20.57
N VAL A 371 -5.61 -22.41 -19.45
CA VAL A 371 -5.14 -22.77 -18.10
C VAL A 371 -5.62 -24.14 -17.65
N PHE A 372 -6.93 -24.43 -17.82
CA PHE A 372 -7.59 -25.60 -17.19
C PHE A 372 -7.35 -26.92 -17.95
N LYS A 373 -6.18 -27.08 -18.55
CA LYS A 373 -5.71 -28.30 -19.20
C LYS A 373 -4.55 -28.91 -18.41
N GLY A 374 -4.35 -30.24 -18.53
CA GLY A 374 -3.22 -30.96 -17.96
C GLY A 374 -3.26 -31.10 -16.43
N LYS A 375 -2.07 -31.20 -15.82
CA LYS A 375 -1.86 -31.45 -14.38
C LYS A 375 -2.28 -30.26 -13.49
N TRP A 376 -2.39 -30.51 -12.17
CA TRP A 376 -2.66 -29.53 -11.11
C TRP A 376 -4.00 -28.76 -11.26
N LEU A 377 -5.02 -29.44 -11.79
CA LEU A 377 -6.32 -28.80 -12.05
C LEU A 377 -6.95 -28.20 -10.80
N GLU A 378 -6.88 -28.89 -9.66
CA GLU A 378 -7.44 -28.41 -8.40
C GLU A 378 -6.72 -27.17 -7.86
N GLU A 379 -5.39 -27.08 -7.99
CA GLU A 379 -4.66 -25.87 -7.64
C GLU A 379 -5.06 -24.68 -8.53
N LYS A 380 -5.13 -24.90 -9.84
CA LYS A 380 -5.56 -23.90 -10.82
C LYS A 380 -6.96 -23.40 -10.51
N LYS A 381 -7.89 -24.29 -10.13
CA LYS A 381 -9.25 -23.93 -9.71
C LYS A 381 -9.24 -23.08 -8.44
N LEU A 382 -8.43 -23.43 -7.43
CA LEU A 382 -8.33 -22.66 -6.18
C LEU A 382 -7.73 -21.26 -6.43
N LEU A 383 -6.68 -21.15 -7.25
CA LEU A 383 -6.09 -19.86 -7.62
C LEU A 383 -7.09 -18.98 -8.40
N ALA A 384 -7.82 -19.58 -9.36
CA ALA A 384 -8.85 -18.87 -10.12
C ALA A 384 -10.04 -18.45 -9.24
N ALA A 385 -10.47 -19.33 -8.33
CA ALA A 385 -11.53 -19.04 -7.37
C ALA A 385 -11.13 -17.91 -6.44
N PHE A 386 -9.89 -17.92 -5.92
CA PHE A 386 -9.37 -16.80 -5.12
C PHE A 386 -9.47 -15.49 -5.89
N ALA A 387 -8.91 -15.42 -7.10
CA ALA A 387 -8.89 -14.19 -7.89
C ALA A 387 -10.30 -13.70 -8.24
N ALA A 388 -11.20 -14.61 -8.64
CA ALA A 388 -12.57 -14.28 -9.03
C ALA A 388 -13.41 -13.80 -7.83
N ILE A 389 -13.36 -14.52 -6.71
CA ILE A 389 -14.13 -14.18 -5.49
C ILE A 389 -13.60 -12.88 -4.89
N PHE A 390 -12.26 -12.71 -4.82
CA PHE A 390 -11.65 -11.48 -4.33
C PHE A 390 -12.09 -10.28 -5.18
N LEU A 391 -11.98 -10.38 -6.51
CA LEU A 391 -12.39 -9.31 -7.42
C LEU A 391 -13.90 -9.01 -7.30
N PHE A 392 -14.74 -10.05 -7.18
CA PHE A 392 -16.17 -9.89 -6.99
C PHE A 392 -16.49 -9.07 -5.73
N TYR A 393 -15.93 -9.45 -4.58
CA TYR A 393 -16.15 -8.69 -3.35
C TYR A 393 -15.53 -7.29 -3.40
N ALA A 394 -14.36 -7.13 -4.04
CA ALA A 394 -13.73 -5.83 -4.19
C ALA A 394 -14.60 -4.83 -4.96
N LEU A 395 -15.38 -5.29 -5.95
CA LEU A 395 -16.35 -4.44 -6.68
C LEU A 395 -17.41 -3.79 -5.78
N PHE A 396 -17.71 -4.41 -4.62
CA PHE A 396 -18.75 -3.93 -3.70
C PHE A 396 -18.21 -3.30 -2.41
N LEU A 397 -17.00 -3.68 -1.98
CA LEU A 397 -16.47 -3.34 -0.65
C LEU A 397 -15.36 -2.29 -0.66
N VAL A 398 -14.63 -2.14 -1.78
CA VAL A 398 -13.50 -1.22 -1.86
C VAL A 398 -13.63 -0.25 -3.04
N ASP A 399 -13.04 0.93 -2.91
CA ASP A 399 -12.90 1.83 -4.06
C ASP A 399 -12.07 1.14 -5.15
N MET A 400 -12.51 1.24 -6.42
CA MET A 400 -11.90 0.51 -7.53
C MET A 400 -10.59 1.15 -7.98
N ARG A 401 -9.58 1.04 -7.12
CA ARG A 401 -8.18 1.34 -7.45
C ARG A 401 -7.40 0.05 -7.59
N ILE A 402 -6.58 -0.05 -8.63
CA ILE A 402 -5.81 -1.27 -8.90
C ILE A 402 -4.94 -1.68 -7.71
N ARG A 403 -4.36 -0.73 -6.98
CA ARG A 403 -3.56 -1.04 -5.79
C ARG A 403 -4.34 -1.76 -4.67
N TYR A 404 -5.67 -1.63 -4.64
CA TYR A 404 -6.50 -2.28 -3.61
C TYR A 404 -6.85 -3.73 -3.94
N ILE A 405 -6.63 -4.13 -5.18
CA ILE A 405 -6.86 -5.51 -5.65
C ILE A 405 -5.57 -6.25 -6.02
N LEU A 406 -4.40 -5.72 -5.67
CA LEU A 406 -3.11 -6.32 -6.03
C LEU A 406 -2.95 -7.78 -5.58
N SER A 407 -3.65 -8.19 -4.54
CA SER A 407 -3.65 -9.58 -4.06
C SER A 407 -4.09 -10.62 -5.10
N ILE A 408 -4.83 -10.19 -6.16
CA ILE A 408 -5.21 -11.10 -7.26
C ILE A 408 -4.10 -11.25 -8.31
N VAL A 409 -3.14 -10.35 -8.36
CA VAL A 409 -2.11 -10.31 -9.42
C VAL A 409 -1.19 -11.54 -9.38
N PRO A 410 -0.60 -11.94 -8.24
CA PRO A 410 0.24 -13.13 -8.19
C PRO A 410 -0.47 -14.43 -8.63
N PRO A 411 -1.68 -14.78 -8.14
CA PRO A 411 -2.38 -15.96 -8.62
C PRO A 411 -2.75 -15.88 -10.11
N LEU A 412 -3.09 -14.70 -10.64
CA LEU A 412 -3.35 -14.53 -12.07
C LEU A 412 -2.08 -14.70 -12.92
N ILE A 413 -0.91 -14.25 -12.43
CA ILE A 413 0.37 -14.51 -13.11
C ILE A 413 0.66 -16.02 -13.14
N ILE A 414 0.46 -16.73 -12.03
CA ILE A 414 0.62 -18.19 -12.01
C ILE A 414 -0.28 -18.83 -13.07
N LEU A 415 -1.53 -18.45 -13.14
CA LEU A 415 -2.49 -18.96 -14.12
C LEU A 415 -2.08 -18.59 -15.55
N ALA A 416 -1.68 -17.34 -15.80
CA ALA A 416 -1.21 -16.90 -17.11
C ALA A 416 0.00 -17.73 -17.59
N VAL A 417 0.97 -17.98 -16.70
CA VAL A 417 2.16 -18.80 -17.02
C VAL A 417 1.76 -20.25 -17.30
N TYR A 418 0.78 -20.82 -16.58
CA TYR A 418 0.23 -22.14 -16.94
C TYR A 418 -0.43 -22.14 -18.33
N GLY A 419 -1.15 -21.06 -18.67
CA GLY A 419 -1.74 -20.88 -20.00
C GLY A 419 -0.66 -20.85 -21.09
N VAL A 420 0.38 -20.03 -20.89
CA VAL A 420 1.55 -19.94 -21.77
C VAL A 420 2.22 -21.32 -21.95
N PHE A 421 2.43 -22.04 -20.84
CA PHE A 421 3.01 -23.40 -20.89
C PHE A 421 2.15 -24.37 -21.70
N ASN A 422 0.84 -24.39 -21.50
CA ASN A 422 -0.06 -25.26 -22.22
C ASN A 422 -0.16 -24.91 -23.72
N ILE A 423 -0.10 -23.62 -24.07
CA ILE A 423 0.00 -23.19 -25.47
C ILE A 423 1.31 -23.68 -26.07
N TYR A 424 2.44 -23.50 -25.38
CA TYR A 424 3.77 -23.92 -25.85
C TYR A 424 3.81 -25.42 -26.21
N LEU A 425 3.16 -26.27 -25.41
CA LEU A 425 3.10 -27.72 -25.68
C LEU A 425 2.30 -28.09 -26.93
N ASN A 426 1.41 -27.21 -27.41
CA ASN A 426 0.47 -27.50 -28.50
C ASN A 426 0.72 -26.68 -29.77
N ILE A 427 1.63 -25.70 -29.74
CA ILE A 427 1.90 -24.83 -30.90
C ILE A 427 3.04 -25.37 -31.75
N LYS A 428 2.84 -25.41 -33.08
CA LYS A 428 3.86 -25.87 -34.01
C LYS A 428 5.09 -24.95 -34.11
N ARG A 429 4.93 -23.67 -33.83
CA ARG A 429 5.99 -22.65 -33.93
C ARG A 429 6.04 -21.81 -32.65
N PRO A 430 6.77 -22.26 -31.62
CA PRO A 430 6.83 -21.57 -30.31
C PRO A 430 7.44 -20.16 -30.38
N ILE A 431 8.08 -19.78 -31.48
CA ILE A 431 8.64 -18.45 -31.69
C ILE A 431 7.56 -17.35 -31.58
N TYR A 432 6.34 -17.59 -32.09
CA TYR A 432 5.26 -16.61 -32.00
C TYR A 432 4.85 -16.32 -30.57
N LEU A 433 4.80 -17.36 -29.74
CA LEU A 433 4.50 -17.19 -28.32
C LEU A 433 5.58 -16.37 -27.60
N PHE A 434 6.85 -16.66 -27.93
CA PHE A 434 7.99 -15.89 -27.41
C PHE A 434 7.91 -14.41 -27.83
N VAL A 435 7.61 -14.13 -29.11
CA VAL A 435 7.45 -12.75 -29.60
C VAL A 435 6.34 -12.00 -28.86
N VAL A 436 5.18 -12.65 -28.62
CA VAL A 436 4.08 -12.03 -27.86
C VAL A 436 4.49 -11.71 -26.43
N VAL A 437 5.10 -12.67 -25.73
CA VAL A 437 5.56 -12.48 -24.34
C VAL A 437 6.62 -11.38 -24.25
N LEU A 438 7.55 -11.36 -25.22
CA LEU A 438 8.58 -10.33 -25.30
C LEU A 438 7.97 -8.95 -25.57
N ALA A 439 7.04 -8.83 -26.51
CA ALA A 439 6.37 -7.57 -26.82
C ALA A 439 5.65 -6.99 -25.59
N VAL A 440 4.96 -7.85 -24.83
CA VAL A 440 4.34 -7.45 -23.56
C VAL A 440 5.38 -7.00 -22.54
N GLY A 441 6.47 -7.74 -22.39
CA GLY A 441 7.55 -7.36 -21.48
C GLY A 441 8.17 -6.03 -21.84
N VAL A 442 8.44 -5.76 -23.11
CA VAL A 442 8.94 -4.46 -23.60
C VAL A 442 7.94 -3.35 -23.30
N TRP A 443 6.65 -3.57 -23.59
CA TRP A 443 5.61 -2.60 -23.27
C TRP A 443 5.55 -2.30 -21.76
N GLN A 444 5.61 -3.28 -20.89
CA GLN A 444 5.65 -3.08 -19.45
C GLN A 444 6.90 -2.28 -19.00
N CYS A 445 8.06 -2.56 -19.59
CA CYS A 445 9.29 -1.84 -19.28
C CYS A 445 9.23 -0.36 -19.68
N THR A 446 8.40 0.03 -20.66
CA THR A 446 8.23 1.47 -21.01
C THR A 446 7.70 2.30 -19.86
N TYR A 447 6.86 1.73 -18.98
CA TYR A 447 6.37 2.40 -17.77
C TYR A 447 7.50 2.65 -16.77
N THR A 448 8.33 1.64 -16.49
CA THR A 448 9.51 1.79 -15.61
C THR A 448 10.47 2.86 -16.16
N TRP A 449 10.66 2.86 -17.48
CA TRP A 449 11.47 3.89 -18.16
C TRP A 449 10.85 5.28 -18.06
N HIS A 450 9.53 5.41 -18.16
CA HIS A 450 8.82 6.67 -17.98
C HIS A 450 9.07 7.25 -16.58
N TYR A 451 8.87 6.45 -15.50
CA TYR A 451 9.16 6.88 -14.14
C TYR A 451 10.63 7.28 -13.94
N PHE A 452 11.55 6.53 -14.55
CA PHE A 452 12.97 6.85 -14.49
C PHE A 452 13.30 8.20 -15.15
N ARG A 453 12.70 8.48 -16.30
CA ARG A 453 12.89 9.75 -17.00
C ARG A 453 12.31 10.94 -16.23
N GLU A 454 11.14 10.77 -15.64
CA GLU A 454 10.45 11.80 -14.87
C GLU A 454 11.20 12.15 -13.58
N ALA A 455 11.58 11.13 -12.83
CA ALA A 455 12.30 11.29 -11.57
C ALA A 455 13.74 11.80 -11.73
N ARG A 456 14.40 11.56 -12.89
CA ARG A 456 15.81 11.92 -13.19
C ARG A 456 16.78 11.47 -12.08
N PRO A 457 16.79 10.18 -11.70
CA PRO A 457 17.54 9.74 -10.54
C PRO A 457 19.05 9.95 -10.65
N ILE A 458 19.62 9.94 -11.85
CA ILE A 458 21.07 10.08 -12.07
C ILE A 458 21.58 11.43 -11.52
N GLY A 459 20.85 12.54 -11.74
CA GLY A 459 21.24 13.85 -11.24
C GLY A 459 21.37 13.87 -9.72
N PHE A 460 20.42 13.28 -9.02
CA PHE A 460 20.43 13.18 -7.56
C PHE A 460 21.50 12.19 -7.05
N LEU A 461 21.55 10.98 -7.62
CA LEU A 461 22.47 9.92 -7.19
C LEU A 461 23.95 10.25 -7.45
N SER A 462 24.24 11.04 -8.48
CA SER A 462 25.59 11.55 -8.76
C SER A 462 25.99 12.76 -7.90
N GLY A 463 25.06 13.32 -7.12
CA GLY A 463 25.29 14.54 -6.34
C GLY A 463 25.20 15.84 -7.16
N ALA A 464 24.84 15.78 -8.45
CA ALA A 464 24.66 16.97 -9.28
C ALA A 464 23.38 17.76 -8.91
N GLU A 465 22.37 17.09 -8.35
CA GLU A 465 21.14 17.69 -7.81
C GLU A 465 21.08 17.49 -6.30
N THR A 466 20.95 18.57 -5.54
CA THR A 466 20.81 18.49 -4.07
C THR A 466 19.45 17.97 -3.68
N ARG A 467 19.30 17.45 -2.44
CA ARG A 467 18.01 17.01 -1.92
C ARG A 467 16.93 18.11 -1.98
N GLY A 468 17.30 19.35 -1.60
CA GLY A 468 16.38 20.48 -1.65
C GLY A 468 15.92 20.80 -3.08
N ALA A 469 16.84 20.84 -4.04
CA ALA A 469 16.53 21.08 -5.45
C ALA A 469 15.64 19.98 -6.05
N TYR A 470 15.93 18.71 -5.72
CA TYR A 470 15.09 17.59 -6.14
C TYR A 470 13.65 17.73 -5.61
N LEU A 471 13.50 17.97 -4.30
CA LEU A 471 12.18 18.09 -3.66
C LEU A 471 11.43 19.32 -4.17
N ASP A 472 12.10 20.42 -4.38
CA ASP A 472 11.51 21.64 -4.93
C ASP A 472 10.99 21.44 -6.37
N ARG A 473 11.71 20.65 -7.17
CA ARG A 473 11.26 20.27 -8.52
C ARG A 473 10.05 19.33 -8.50
N MET A 474 10.01 18.39 -7.55
CA MET A 474 8.99 17.34 -7.51
C MET A 474 7.72 17.73 -6.74
N LEU A 475 7.82 18.67 -5.79
CA LEU A 475 6.75 19.04 -4.87
C LEU A 475 6.49 20.56 -4.92
N PRO A 476 5.36 20.99 -5.49
CA PRO A 476 5.06 22.44 -5.60
C PRO A 476 4.91 23.17 -4.26
N ASP A 477 4.60 22.43 -3.18
CA ASP A 477 4.41 22.94 -1.83
C ASP A 477 5.67 22.89 -0.96
N TYR A 478 6.78 22.33 -1.46
CA TYR A 478 8.00 22.12 -0.68
C TYR A 478 8.64 23.43 -0.22
N SER A 479 8.76 24.42 -1.10
CA SER A 479 9.32 25.75 -0.77
C SER A 479 8.55 26.43 0.37
N ALA A 480 7.20 26.31 0.39
CA ALA A 480 6.38 26.85 1.46
C ALA A 480 6.61 26.12 2.80
N PHE A 481 6.78 24.80 2.81
CA PHE A 481 7.16 24.06 4.01
C PHE A 481 8.57 24.41 4.49
N GLN A 482 9.54 24.61 3.58
CA GLN A 482 10.88 25.08 3.94
C GLN A 482 10.81 26.46 4.58
N TYR A 483 10.04 27.39 4.02
CA TYR A 483 9.82 28.71 4.64
C TYR A 483 9.27 28.57 6.06
N ILE A 484 8.23 27.76 6.27
CA ILE A 484 7.65 27.49 7.60
C ILE A 484 8.72 26.94 8.55
N ASN A 485 9.49 25.94 8.13
CA ASN A 485 10.49 25.31 9.01
C ASN A 485 11.60 26.25 9.44
N HIS A 486 12.03 27.20 8.59
CA HIS A 486 13.14 28.10 8.87
C HIS A 486 12.70 29.44 9.48
N SER A 487 11.51 29.95 9.11
CA SER A 487 11.09 31.31 9.38
C SER A 487 10.01 31.43 10.47
N THR A 488 9.50 30.31 11.02
CA THR A 488 8.52 30.34 12.11
C THR A 488 9.10 29.76 13.40
N LEU A 489 8.51 30.15 14.54
CA LEU A 489 8.90 29.61 15.85
C LEU A 489 8.64 28.11 15.92
N SER A 490 9.42 27.38 16.73
CA SER A 490 9.22 25.93 16.96
C SER A 490 7.87 25.60 17.57
N THR A 491 7.27 26.56 18.28
CA THR A 491 5.93 26.48 18.90
C THR A 491 4.79 26.79 17.92
N ALA A 492 5.09 27.24 16.70
CA ALA A 492 4.08 27.55 15.69
C ALA A 492 3.21 26.32 15.38
N ARG A 493 1.91 26.56 15.18
CA ARG A 493 0.97 25.55 14.72
C ARG A 493 0.35 25.98 13.41
N ILE A 494 0.52 25.14 12.40
CA ILE A 494 0.21 25.44 11.01
C ILE A 494 -1.11 24.80 10.59
N TYR A 495 -2.05 25.56 10.07
CA TYR A 495 -3.26 25.02 9.46
C TYR A 495 -3.01 24.71 7.97
N LEU A 496 -3.18 23.46 7.58
CA LEU A 496 -2.93 22.97 6.22
C LEU A 496 -4.21 23.07 5.38
N LEU A 497 -4.25 23.98 4.41
CA LEU A 497 -5.41 24.25 3.56
C LEU A 497 -5.11 23.87 2.10
N PHE A 498 -5.76 22.84 1.58
CA PHE A 498 -5.59 22.32 0.21
C PHE A 498 -4.16 21.93 -0.20
N VAL A 499 -3.28 21.63 0.75
CA VAL A 499 -1.95 21.09 0.49
C VAL A 499 -1.92 19.55 0.50
N GLY A 500 -3.07 18.90 0.33
CA GLY A 500 -3.23 17.45 0.24
C GLY A 500 -2.87 16.70 1.53
N ARG A 501 -2.83 17.36 2.68
CA ARG A 501 -2.39 16.81 3.98
C ARG A 501 -0.96 16.26 3.97
N ARG A 502 -0.11 16.69 3.05
CA ARG A 502 1.28 16.24 2.88
C ARG A 502 2.20 16.83 3.94
N ALA A 503 1.99 16.42 5.20
CA ALA A 503 2.64 17.02 6.37
C ALA A 503 4.05 16.49 6.67
N TYR A 504 4.56 15.50 5.93
CA TYR A 504 5.85 14.89 6.23
C TYR A 504 7.01 15.89 6.28
N TYR A 505 7.03 16.86 5.38
CA TYR A 505 8.07 17.91 5.34
C TYR A 505 7.77 19.12 6.24
N CYS A 506 6.70 19.09 7.02
CA CYS A 506 6.43 20.10 8.05
C CYS A 506 7.11 19.68 9.37
N ASP A 507 8.04 20.51 9.89
CA ASP A 507 8.71 20.30 11.18
C ASP A 507 8.05 21.10 12.32
N ARG A 508 6.89 21.69 12.06
CA ARG A 508 6.07 22.38 13.04
C ARG A 508 4.84 21.55 13.39
N ASN A 509 4.24 21.83 14.53
CA ASN A 509 2.92 21.31 14.83
C ASN A 509 1.94 21.75 13.76
N TYR A 510 1.07 20.86 13.34
CA TYR A 510 0.09 21.18 12.29
C TYR A 510 -1.31 20.69 12.65
N PHE A 511 -2.28 21.25 11.94
CA PHE A 511 -3.68 20.86 11.97
C PHE A 511 -4.21 20.74 10.54
N HIS A 512 -5.08 19.79 10.31
CA HIS A 512 -5.89 19.65 9.09
C HIS A 512 -7.22 18.97 9.45
N ASP A 513 -8.21 19.05 8.57
CA ASP A 513 -9.58 18.60 8.84
C ASP A 513 -9.79 17.07 8.76
N GLY A 514 -8.75 16.27 8.69
CA GLY A 514 -8.85 14.82 8.52
C GLY A 514 -9.35 14.36 7.13
N GLY A 515 -10.04 15.23 6.41
CA GLY A 515 -10.50 15.09 5.02
C GLY A 515 -9.74 15.99 4.04
N ASP A 516 -10.16 16.01 2.78
CA ASP A 516 -9.54 16.84 1.73
C ASP A 516 -10.10 18.27 1.70
N LEU A 517 -11.25 18.52 2.34
CA LEU A 517 -11.92 19.81 2.36
C LEU A 517 -11.79 20.48 3.75
N PRO A 518 -11.57 21.82 3.81
CA PRO A 518 -11.36 22.54 5.05
C PRO A 518 -12.70 22.89 5.75
N TRP A 519 -13.40 21.88 6.22
CA TRP A 519 -14.72 22.05 6.88
C TRP A 519 -14.65 22.88 8.15
N TYR A 520 -13.55 22.82 8.92
CA TYR A 520 -13.37 23.63 10.11
C TYR A 520 -13.31 25.11 9.75
N LEU A 521 -12.52 25.47 8.72
CA LEU A 521 -12.46 26.84 8.22
C LEU A 521 -13.83 27.32 7.74
N LEU A 522 -14.52 26.52 6.92
CA LEU A 522 -15.85 26.85 6.42
C LEU A 522 -16.84 27.08 7.57
N THR A 523 -16.85 26.19 8.57
CA THR A 523 -17.71 26.32 9.76
C THR A 523 -17.38 27.58 10.56
N ALA A 524 -16.09 27.89 10.72
CA ALA A 524 -15.66 29.12 11.41
C ALA A 524 -16.16 30.37 10.68
N ILE A 525 -16.06 30.43 9.35
CA ILE A 525 -16.52 31.55 8.53
C ILE A 525 -18.05 31.67 8.57
N THR A 526 -18.78 30.58 8.37
CA THR A 526 -20.24 30.59 8.27
C THR A 526 -20.94 30.95 9.57
N ARG A 527 -20.30 30.73 10.73
CA ARG A 527 -20.80 31.12 12.07
C ARG A 527 -20.35 32.49 12.49
N ALA A 528 -19.36 33.07 11.82
CA ALA A 528 -18.79 34.36 12.21
C ALA A 528 -19.63 35.54 11.71
N GLN A 529 -19.81 36.56 12.56
CA GLN A 529 -20.40 37.85 12.21
C GLN A 529 -19.32 38.91 11.90
N ASN A 530 -18.06 38.66 12.30
CA ASN A 530 -16.92 39.56 12.07
C ASN A 530 -15.60 38.77 12.08
N ALA A 531 -14.51 39.41 11.65
CA ALA A 531 -13.18 38.83 11.57
C ALA A 531 -12.66 38.25 12.90
N ASP A 532 -12.99 38.91 14.04
CA ASP A 532 -12.49 38.49 15.37
C ASP A 532 -13.06 37.14 15.82
N GLN A 533 -14.26 36.79 15.37
CA GLN A 533 -14.84 35.47 15.66
C GLN A 533 -14.11 34.35 14.88
N ILE A 534 -13.62 34.61 13.66
CA ILE A 534 -12.77 33.68 12.93
C ILE A 534 -11.43 33.52 13.66
N VAL A 535 -10.82 34.62 14.11
CA VAL A 535 -9.57 34.57 14.91
C VAL A 535 -9.76 33.73 16.17
N ARG A 536 -10.85 33.90 16.90
CA ARG A 536 -11.15 33.11 18.10
C ARG A 536 -11.22 31.61 17.76
N ALA A 537 -11.96 31.24 16.73
CA ALA A 537 -12.05 29.87 16.29
C ALA A 537 -10.65 29.30 15.95
N MET A 538 -9.79 30.02 15.23
CA MET A 538 -8.43 29.59 14.94
C MET A 538 -7.59 29.42 16.22
N ARG A 539 -7.74 30.33 17.18
CA ARG A 539 -7.01 30.26 18.46
C ARG A 539 -7.48 29.14 19.39
N GLU A 540 -8.74 28.73 19.34
CA GLU A 540 -9.21 27.53 20.05
C GLU A 540 -8.44 26.27 19.64
N ARG A 541 -7.88 26.24 18.42
CA ARG A 541 -7.00 25.19 17.92
C ARG A 541 -5.51 25.55 18.00
N ASN A 542 -5.15 26.65 18.69
CA ASN A 542 -3.79 27.18 18.78
C ASN A 542 -3.14 27.45 17.40
N ILE A 543 -3.92 27.71 16.36
CA ILE A 543 -3.41 28.00 15.01
C ILE A 543 -2.75 29.37 15.02
N THR A 544 -1.50 29.44 14.55
CA THR A 544 -0.69 30.65 14.46
C THR A 544 -0.39 31.04 13.00
N HIS A 545 -0.37 30.07 12.11
CA HIS A 545 -0.08 30.26 10.69
C HIS A 545 -0.99 29.39 9.85
N LEU A 546 -1.20 29.79 8.60
CA LEU A 546 -1.92 29.04 7.59
C LEU A 546 -0.98 28.80 6.39
N ILE A 547 -0.99 27.61 5.83
CA ILE A 547 -0.48 27.35 4.50
C ILE A 547 -1.65 26.97 3.59
N ALA A 548 -1.79 27.64 2.46
CA ALA A 548 -2.91 27.42 1.56
C ALA A 548 -2.47 27.34 0.11
N ARG A 549 -3.10 26.43 -0.62
CA ARG A 549 -3.13 26.49 -2.08
C ARG A 549 -4.26 27.45 -2.48
N GLU A 550 -3.87 28.66 -2.90
CA GLU A 550 -4.76 29.82 -3.00
C GLU A 550 -5.87 29.63 -4.03
N ASP A 551 -5.58 29.04 -5.21
CA ASP A 551 -6.54 28.80 -6.28
C ASP A 551 -7.67 27.86 -5.83
N LEU A 552 -7.32 26.77 -5.16
CA LEU A 552 -8.29 25.80 -4.65
C LEU A 552 -9.10 26.36 -3.48
N LEU A 553 -8.44 27.09 -2.57
CA LEU A 553 -9.13 27.72 -1.45
C LEU A 553 -10.12 28.78 -1.94
N ALA A 554 -9.72 29.65 -2.87
CA ALA A 554 -10.60 30.66 -3.44
C ALA A 554 -11.81 30.03 -4.14
N THR A 555 -11.60 29.01 -4.98
CA THR A 555 -12.67 28.30 -5.66
C THR A 555 -13.64 27.64 -4.66
N PHE A 556 -13.12 26.98 -3.63
CA PHE A 556 -13.95 26.35 -2.61
C PHE A 556 -14.82 27.37 -1.85
N LEU A 557 -14.22 28.48 -1.42
CA LEU A 557 -14.95 29.50 -0.68
C LEU A 557 -15.99 30.21 -1.55
N ALA A 558 -15.68 30.48 -2.82
CA ALA A 558 -16.64 31.09 -3.77
C ALA A 558 -17.90 30.24 -3.98
N HIS A 559 -17.78 28.90 -3.90
CA HIS A 559 -18.93 28.00 -4.06
C HIS A 559 -19.73 27.78 -2.75
N ASN A 560 -19.15 28.06 -1.59
CA ASN A 560 -19.74 27.67 -0.30
C ASN A 560 -20.14 28.87 0.59
N LEU A 561 -19.74 30.11 0.27
CA LEU A 561 -20.04 31.28 1.06
C LEU A 561 -21.12 32.13 0.40
N SER A 562 -22.04 32.67 1.22
CA SER A 562 -22.91 33.76 0.82
C SER A 562 -22.13 35.10 0.67
N PRO A 563 -22.66 36.11 -0.03
CA PRO A 563 -21.99 37.42 -0.15
C PRO A 563 -21.62 38.07 1.18
N SER A 564 -22.46 37.95 2.21
CA SER A 564 -22.18 38.48 3.54
C SER A 564 -21.03 37.72 4.23
N GLN A 565 -21.00 36.40 4.13
CA GLN A 565 -19.93 35.59 4.67
C GLN A 565 -18.61 35.82 3.94
N ALA A 566 -18.66 36.01 2.62
CA ALA A 566 -17.49 36.38 1.83
C ALA A 566 -16.92 37.75 2.24
N ALA A 567 -17.78 38.72 2.58
CA ALA A 567 -17.34 40.01 3.12
C ALA A 567 -16.58 39.84 4.45
N VAL A 568 -17.10 39.03 5.37
CA VAL A 568 -16.44 38.73 6.65
C VAL A 568 -15.10 38.03 6.44
N TRP A 569 -15.04 37.08 5.49
CA TRP A 569 -13.79 36.42 5.12
C TRP A 569 -12.76 37.41 4.53
N ASN A 570 -13.17 38.28 3.64
CA ASN A 570 -12.27 39.27 3.03
C ASN A 570 -11.76 40.26 4.10
N GLN A 571 -12.62 40.68 5.02
CA GLN A 571 -12.20 41.50 6.17
C GLN A 571 -11.15 40.75 7.01
N PHE A 572 -11.38 39.47 7.34
CA PHE A 572 -10.44 38.65 8.09
C PHE A 572 -9.07 38.57 7.38
N VAL A 573 -9.07 38.28 6.06
CA VAL A 573 -7.83 38.21 5.28
C VAL A 573 -7.07 39.53 5.31
N GLN A 574 -7.77 40.66 5.11
CA GLN A 574 -7.15 41.98 5.05
C GLN A 574 -6.63 42.48 6.40
N THR A 575 -7.33 42.17 7.50
CA THR A 575 -7.04 42.77 8.81
C THR A 575 -6.33 41.83 9.79
N ARG A 576 -6.40 40.51 9.57
CA ARG A 576 -5.92 39.49 10.53
C ARG A 576 -4.88 38.53 9.95
N LEU A 577 -4.61 38.59 8.65
CA LEU A 577 -3.56 37.76 8.00
C LEU A 577 -2.48 38.66 7.40
N THR A 578 -1.20 38.30 7.65
CA THR A 578 -0.07 38.85 6.92
C THR A 578 0.52 37.78 6.03
N LEU A 579 0.62 38.08 4.74
CA LEU A 579 1.31 37.22 3.79
C LEU A 579 2.82 37.24 4.10
N MET A 580 3.36 36.07 4.42
CA MET A 580 4.78 35.88 4.76
C MET A 580 5.60 35.31 3.60
N PHE A 581 4.97 34.45 2.79
CA PHE A 581 5.63 33.78 1.67
C PHE A 581 4.61 33.38 0.60
N ARG A 582 5.01 33.41 -0.68
CA ARG A 582 4.18 32.91 -1.79
C ARG A 582 5.07 32.33 -2.89
N ASP A 583 4.79 31.10 -3.30
CA ASP A 583 5.44 30.43 -4.43
C ASP A 583 4.53 29.37 -5.05
N ARG A 584 4.51 29.27 -6.38
CA ARG A 584 3.80 28.24 -7.17
C ARG A 584 2.35 27.97 -6.70
N GLY A 585 1.60 29.04 -6.39
CA GLY A 585 0.21 28.97 -5.94
C GLY A 585 0.01 28.56 -4.48
N HIS A 586 1.09 28.38 -3.72
CA HIS A 586 1.07 28.15 -2.28
C HIS A 586 1.49 29.42 -1.54
N ALA A 587 0.72 29.78 -0.52
CA ALA A 587 1.00 30.94 0.32
C ALA A 587 1.03 30.57 1.80
N VAL A 588 1.92 31.22 2.54
CA VAL A 588 2.02 31.13 4.01
C VAL A 588 1.58 32.46 4.61
N TYR A 589 0.63 32.39 5.51
CA TYR A 589 0.10 33.55 6.23
C TYR A 589 0.36 33.41 7.74
N GLN A 590 0.71 34.52 8.37
CA GLN A 590 0.72 34.65 9.83
C GLN A 590 -0.61 35.19 10.30
N LEU A 591 -1.18 34.61 11.36
CA LEU A 591 -2.41 35.04 12.00
C LEU A 591 -2.09 36.06 13.09
N HIS A 592 -2.73 37.24 13.02
CA HIS A 592 -2.68 38.29 14.02
C HIS A 592 -3.97 38.39 14.83
N GLY A 593 -3.87 38.94 16.04
CA GLY A 593 -5.01 39.25 16.87
C GLY A 593 -5.01 38.69 18.25
#